data_5f5b89ce1b97729ccd275d321d908074
#
_entry.id   5f5b89ce1b97729ccd275d321d908074
#
_cell.length_a   1.000
_cell.length_b   1.000
_cell.length_c   1.000
_cell.angle_alpha   90.00
_cell.angle_beta   90.00
_cell.angle_gamma   90.00
#
_symmetry.space_group_name_H-M   'P 1'
#
loop_
_entity.id
_entity.type
_entity.pdbx_description
1 polymer ?
#
loop_
_entity_poly.entity_id
_entity_poly.type
_entity_poly.pdbx_seq_one_letter_code
_entity_poly.pdbx_strand_id
1 'polypeptide(L)'
;MIGITAANRTGFPERSNGMKPARCSDCAAPLCYLNVFEHAPAFCPSLRYEEEIREVSRKVTGGDLEEVARVSTVVEGAGYCKKTRVEEIVDFARRLGLRRLGIAFCVGLRKEAGVLADVLEGNGFEVVSVCCKLGGIAKEEFGVEDGEKINPGTYEGACNPAAQAMALEKEGSELNILLGLCVGHDTIFFATTTVLTTVLATKDRVTGHCPLQPLYLADSYYGRVKSPQQ
;
A
#
# COMPACT_ATOMS: atom_id res chain seq x y z
N MET A 1 -7.82 5.88 -17.44
CA MET A 1 -8.23 6.95 -16.49
C MET A 1 -9.45 6.44 -15.72
N ILE A 2 -9.27 6.01 -14.49
CA ILE A 2 -10.37 5.67 -13.60
C ILE A 2 -10.76 6.97 -12.91
N GLY A 3 -11.88 7.57 -13.34
CA GLY A 3 -12.42 8.77 -12.73
C GLY A 3 -12.91 8.46 -11.31
N ILE A 4 -12.09 8.69 -10.31
CA ILE A 4 -12.49 8.66 -8.90
C ILE A 4 -13.04 10.03 -8.57
N THR A 5 -14.32 10.25 -8.83
CA THR A 5 -15.04 11.35 -8.20
C THR A 5 -15.58 10.85 -6.87
N ALA A 6 -15.11 11.44 -5.76
CA ALA A 6 -15.62 11.17 -4.41
C ALA A 6 -17.15 11.43 -4.30
N ALA A 7 -17.72 12.16 -5.25
CA ALA A 7 -19.15 12.53 -5.30
C ALA A 7 -20.09 11.37 -5.65
N ASN A 8 -19.64 10.22 -6.14
CA ASN A 8 -20.50 9.14 -6.60
C ASN A 8 -20.50 7.88 -5.72
N ARG A 9 -20.09 7.97 -4.46
CA ARG A 9 -20.19 6.85 -3.51
C ARG A 9 -21.43 6.91 -2.61
N THR A 10 -22.52 7.48 -3.06
CA THR A 10 -23.80 7.39 -2.33
C THR A 10 -24.56 6.09 -2.59
N GLY A 11 -23.99 5.12 -3.24
CA GLY A 11 -24.57 3.81 -3.45
C GLY A 11 -23.58 2.71 -3.12
N PHE A 12 -23.41 2.39 -1.82
CA PHE A 12 -23.12 0.99 -1.52
C PHE A 12 -24.29 0.20 -2.10
N PRO A 13 -24.06 -0.87 -2.90
CA PRO A 13 -25.16 -1.72 -3.35
C PRO A 13 -26.00 -2.08 -2.12
N GLU A 14 -27.32 -1.86 -2.21
CA GLU A 14 -28.23 -2.24 -1.13
C GLU A 14 -27.89 -3.67 -0.75
N ARG A 15 -27.52 -3.85 0.52
CA ARG A 15 -27.23 -5.19 1.04
C ARG A 15 -28.49 -6.00 0.83
N SER A 16 -28.38 -7.09 0.09
CA SER A 16 -29.46 -8.06 -0.05
C SER A 16 -29.99 -8.37 1.36
N ASN A 17 -31.27 -8.10 1.59
CA ASN A 17 -31.94 -8.15 2.88
C ASN A 17 -31.54 -9.38 3.67
N GLY A 18 -30.90 -9.19 4.85
CA GLY A 18 -30.61 -10.23 5.83
C GLY A 18 -29.24 -10.89 5.76
N MET A 19 -28.40 -10.62 4.75
CA MET A 19 -27.09 -11.26 4.65
C MET A 19 -26.04 -10.54 5.52
N LYS A 20 -25.38 -11.29 6.42
CA LYS A 20 -24.28 -10.75 7.24
C LYS A 20 -23.10 -10.32 6.35
N PRO A 21 -22.45 -9.19 6.63
CA PRO A 21 -21.26 -8.78 5.90
C PRO A 21 -20.16 -9.83 6.02
N ALA A 22 -19.29 -9.93 4.99
CA ALA A 22 -18.11 -10.77 5.05
C ALA A 22 -17.17 -10.28 6.18
N ARG A 23 -16.73 -11.20 7.03
CA ARG A 23 -15.86 -10.90 8.17
C ARG A 23 -14.88 -12.05 8.40
N CYS A 24 -13.90 -12.17 7.51
CA CYS A 24 -12.91 -13.25 7.55
C CYS A 24 -12.09 -13.27 8.84
N SER A 25 -11.93 -12.12 9.53
CA SER A 25 -11.30 -12.05 10.85
C SER A 25 -12.03 -12.86 11.93
N ASP A 26 -13.31 -13.16 11.74
CA ASP A 26 -14.12 -13.96 12.68
C ASP A 26 -14.16 -15.46 12.30
N CYS A 27 -13.45 -15.83 11.24
CA CYS A 27 -13.36 -17.24 10.84
C CYS A 27 -12.51 -18.03 11.85
N ALA A 28 -13.07 -19.05 12.44
CA ALA A 28 -12.43 -19.83 13.51
C ALA A 28 -11.24 -20.68 13.02
N ALA A 29 -11.13 -20.93 11.72
CA ALA A 29 -10.08 -21.77 11.14
C ALA A 29 -9.70 -21.20 9.75
N PRO A 30 -8.45 -21.43 9.29
CA PRO A 30 -7.98 -20.95 7.99
C PRO A 30 -8.50 -21.85 6.85
N LEU A 31 -9.82 -21.92 6.68
CA LEU A 31 -10.50 -22.83 5.73
C LEU A 31 -10.04 -22.60 4.28
N CYS A 32 -9.82 -21.33 3.90
CA CYS A 32 -9.32 -20.99 2.57
C CYS A 32 -7.89 -21.52 2.33
N TYR A 33 -7.05 -21.49 3.35
CA TYR A 33 -5.68 -22.01 3.27
C TYR A 33 -5.65 -23.53 3.09
N LEU A 34 -6.58 -24.21 3.72
CA LEU A 34 -6.69 -25.68 3.68
C LEU A 34 -7.57 -26.19 2.54
N ASN A 35 -8.25 -25.29 1.82
CA ASN A 35 -9.25 -25.62 0.79
C ASN A 35 -10.38 -26.53 1.30
N VAL A 36 -10.84 -26.30 2.54
CA VAL A 36 -11.88 -27.08 3.23
C VAL A 36 -13.04 -26.15 3.56
N PHE A 37 -14.16 -26.25 2.86
CA PHE A 37 -15.30 -25.34 3.00
C PHE A 37 -16.55 -25.96 3.62
N GLU A 38 -16.54 -27.22 3.98
CA GLU A 38 -17.71 -27.96 4.53
C GLU A 38 -18.31 -27.30 5.77
N HIS A 39 -17.48 -26.63 6.57
CA HIS A 39 -17.90 -25.93 7.80
C HIS A 39 -17.72 -24.41 7.70
N ALA A 40 -17.69 -23.88 6.49
CA ALA A 40 -17.51 -22.44 6.30
C ALA A 40 -18.72 -21.65 6.85
N PRO A 41 -18.46 -20.52 7.55
CA PRO A 41 -19.55 -19.73 8.12
C PRO A 41 -20.40 -19.08 7.02
N ALA A 42 -21.66 -18.80 7.34
CA ALA A 42 -22.62 -18.19 6.40
C ALA A 42 -22.15 -16.82 5.82
N PHE A 43 -21.22 -16.16 6.46
CA PHE A 43 -20.62 -14.91 5.96
C PHE A 43 -19.38 -15.15 5.05
N CYS A 44 -19.02 -16.39 4.75
CA CYS A 44 -17.82 -16.70 3.97
C CYS A 44 -17.87 -16.13 2.55
N PRO A 45 -16.96 -15.23 2.16
CA PRO A 45 -16.95 -14.67 0.82
C PRO A 45 -16.50 -15.69 -0.24
N SER A 46 -15.69 -16.69 0.13
CA SER A 46 -15.23 -17.71 -0.82
C SER A 46 -16.36 -18.56 -1.38
N LEU A 47 -17.40 -18.83 -0.57
CA LEU A 47 -18.62 -19.51 -1.05
C LEU A 47 -19.60 -18.55 -1.72
N ARG A 48 -19.69 -17.32 -1.22
CA ARG A 48 -20.64 -16.32 -1.72
C ARG A 48 -20.29 -15.82 -3.12
N TYR A 49 -19.01 -15.70 -3.43
CA TYR A 49 -18.49 -15.12 -4.67
C TYR A 49 -17.60 -16.10 -5.43
N GLU A 50 -17.92 -17.40 -5.39
CA GLU A 50 -17.05 -18.44 -5.95
C GLU A 50 -16.76 -18.23 -7.43
N GLU A 51 -17.77 -17.92 -8.23
CA GLU A 51 -17.63 -17.72 -9.68
C GLU A 51 -16.82 -16.45 -9.99
N GLU A 52 -17.12 -15.35 -9.30
CA GLU A 52 -16.42 -14.07 -9.47
C GLU A 52 -14.95 -14.19 -9.03
N ILE A 53 -14.67 -14.93 -7.96
CA ILE A 53 -13.31 -15.20 -7.50
C ILE A 53 -12.55 -16.00 -8.56
N ARG A 54 -13.17 -17.03 -9.14
CA ARG A 54 -12.55 -17.80 -10.24
C ARG A 54 -12.29 -16.95 -11.48
N GLU A 55 -13.20 -16.05 -11.83
CA GLU A 55 -13.04 -15.14 -12.95
C GLU A 55 -11.88 -14.17 -12.73
N VAL A 56 -11.84 -13.50 -11.58
CA VAL A 56 -10.75 -12.57 -11.22
C VAL A 56 -9.40 -13.29 -11.17
N SER A 57 -9.36 -14.50 -10.58
CA SER A 57 -8.14 -15.31 -10.56
C SER A 57 -7.61 -15.63 -11.95
N ARG A 58 -8.49 -16.02 -12.87
CA ARG A 58 -8.10 -16.26 -14.28
C ARG A 58 -7.54 -15.01 -14.97
N LYS A 59 -8.09 -13.83 -14.68
CA LYS A 59 -7.57 -12.56 -15.21
C LYS A 59 -6.16 -12.25 -14.71
N VAL A 60 -5.82 -12.68 -13.50
CA VAL A 60 -4.47 -12.51 -12.95
C VAL A 60 -3.53 -13.57 -13.53
N THR A 61 -3.94 -14.84 -13.53
CA THR A 61 -3.08 -15.99 -13.94
C THR A 61 -2.98 -16.19 -15.46
N GLY A 62 -3.67 -15.44 -16.27
CA GLY A 62 -3.61 -15.48 -17.73
C GLY A 62 -3.56 -14.09 -18.37
N GLY A 63 -3.18 -13.06 -17.62
CA GLY A 63 -3.09 -11.67 -18.07
C GLY A 63 -1.74 -11.03 -17.77
N ASP A 64 -1.69 -9.71 -17.86
CA ASP A 64 -0.47 -8.91 -17.68
C ASP A 64 0.20 -9.07 -16.30
N LEU A 65 -0.52 -9.58 -15.31
CA LEU A 65 -0.02 -9.81 -13.95
C LEU A 65 0.39 -11.27 -13.68
N GLU A 66 0.34 -12.16 -14.66
CA GLU A 66 0.65 -13.59 -14.49
C GLU A 66 2.03 -13.81 -13.90
N GLU A 67 3.05 -13.19 -14.50
CA GLU A 67 4.42 -13.33 -14.03
C GLU A 67 4.63 -12.65 -12.67
N VAL A 68 3.98 -11.52 -12.43
CA VAL A 68 3.99 -10.83 -11.11
C VAL A 68 3.41 -11.75 -10.04
N ALA A 69 2.27 -12.37 -10.28
CA ALA A 69 1.62 -13.30 -9.35
C ALA A 69 2.48 -14.53 -9.08
N ARG A 70 3.03 -15.14 -10.13
CA ARG A 70 3.94 -16.29 -10.03
C ARG A 70 5.18 -15.96 -9.22
N VAL A 71 5.87 -14.86 -9.55
CA VAL A 71 7.10 -14.45 -8.88
C VAL A 71 6.83 -14.06 -7.42
N SER A 72 5.71 -13.39 -7.11
CA SER A 72 5.32 -13.07 -5.74
C SER A 72 5.25 -14.32 -4.86
N THR A 73 4.60 -15.37 -5.36
CA THR A 73 4.46 -16.65 -4.64
C THR A 73 5.82 -17.36 -4.46
N VAL A 74 6.68 -17.29 -5.47
CA VAL A 74 8.03 -17.88 -5.38
C VAL A 74 8.91 -17.16 -4.39
N VAL A 75 8.84 -15.82 -4.34
CA VAL A 75 9.60 -15.00 -3.36
C VAL A 75 9.15 -15.30 -1.94
N GLU A 76 7.83 -15.40 -1.71
CA GLU A 76 7.29 -15.81 -0.41
C GLU A 76 7.84 -17.17 0.03
N GLY A 77 7.73 -18.19 -0.81
CA GLY A 77 8.20 -19.53 -0.47
C GLY A 77 9.71 -19.61 -0.23
N ALA A 78 10.51 -18.92 -1.04
CA ALA A 78 11.97 -18.92 -0.92
C ALA A 78 12.46 -18.09 0.28
N GLY A 79 11.71 -17.04 0.65
CA GLY A 79 12.06 -16.08 1.70
C GLY A 79 11.41 -16.31 3.05
N TYR A 80 10.47 -17.24 3.16
CA TYR A 80 9.58 -17.41 4.32
C TYR A 80 10.35 -17.49 5.63
N CYS A 81 10.13 -16.53 6.52
CA CYS A 81 10.82 -16.36 7.82
C CYS A 81 12.37 -16.28 7.73
N LYS A 82 12.93 -16.01 6.55
CA LYS A 82 14.39 -15.93 6.32
C LYS A 82 14.84 -14.58 5.77
N LYS A 83 14.02 -13.97 4.89
CA LYS A 83 14.34 -12.70 4.24
C LYS A 83 13.58 -11.56 4.90
N THR A 84 14.23 -10.42 4.98
CA THR A 84 13.60 -9.15 5.32
C THR A 84 12.80 -8.62 4.12
N ARG A 85 11.87 -7.69 4.37
CA ARG A 85 11.08 -7.06 3.30
C ARG A 85 11.95 -6.42 2.21
N VAL A 86 13.09 -5.84 2.57
CA VAL A 86 14.05 -5.27 1.60
C VAL A 86 14.66 -6.36 0.73
N GLU A 87 15.08 -7.48 1.31
CA GLU A 87 15.62 -8.62 0.56
C GLU A 87 14.58 -9.28 -0.34
N GLU A 88 13.32 -9.31 0.09
CA GLU A 88 12.21 -9.78 -0.75
C GLU A 88 11.95 -8.85 -1.94
N ILE A 89 12.01 -7.53 -1.75
CA ILE A 89 11.88 -6.55 -2.85
C ILE A 89 13.02 -6.73 -3.86
N VAL A 90 14.25 -6.91 -3.40
CA VAL A 90 15.42 -7.18 -4.26
C VAL A 90 15.24 -8.48 -5.05
N ASP A 91 14.82 -9.57 -4.39
CA ASP A 91 14.60 -10.87 -5.04
C ASP A 91 13.44 -10.80 -6.05
N PHE A 92 12.36 -10.12 -5.69
CA PHE A 92 11.21 -9.90 -6.56
C PHE A 92 11.58 -9.13 -7.83
N ALA A 93 12.23 -7.98 -7.68
CA ALA A 93 12.66 -7.17 -8.81
C ALA A 93 13.63 -7.92 -9.73
N ARG A 94 14.59 -8.67 -9.15
CA ARG A 94 15.55 -9.48 -9.90
C ARG A 94 14.89 -10.60 -10.69
N ARG A 95 13.93 -11.31 -10.09
CA ARG A 95 13.20 -12.40 -10.77
C ARG A 95 12.31 -11.90 -11.90
N LEU A 96 11.77 -10.70 -11.79
CA LEU A 96 11.03 -10.03 -12.85
C LEU A 96 11.93 -9.41 -13.93
N GLY A 97 13.27 -9.44 -13.75
CA GLY A 97 14.21 -8.86 -14.71
C GLY A 97 14.20 -7.34 -14.74
N LEU A 98 13.67 -6.68 -13.70
CA LEU A 98 13.60 -5.22 -13.62
C LEU A 98 15.00 -4.64 -13.44
N ARG A 99 15.20 -3.42 -13.96
CA ARG A 99 16.50 -2.74 -13.94
C ARG A 99 16.46 -1.43 -13.17
N ARG A 100 15.38 -0.66 -13.31
CA ARG A 100 15.22 0.66 -12.69
C ARG A 100 14.11 0.68 -11.68
N LEU A 101 14.46 0.98 -10.42
CA LEU A 101 13.54 1.01 -9.30
C LEU A 101 13.32 2.43 -8.81
N GLY A 102 12.06 2.78 -8.52
CA GLY A 102 11.67 4.09 -8.01
C GLY A 102 11.41 4.07 -6.51
N ILE A 103 11.88 5.07 -5.78
CA ILE A 103 11.58 5.25 -4.36
C ILE A 103 10.72 6.50 -4.19
N ALA A 104 9.45 6.36 -3.81
CA ALA A 104 8.61 7.46 -3.38
C ALA A 104 8.66 7.56 -1.85
N PHE A 105 9.30 8.60 -1.32
CA PHE A 105 9.53 8.69 0.11
C PHE A 105 8.98 9.97 0.75
N CYS A 106 8.63 9.86 2.04
CA CYS A 106 8.32 11.02 2.86
C CYS A 106 9.61 11.78 3.22
N VAL A 107 9.60 13.11 3.15
CA VAL A 107 10.75 13.96 3.49
C VAL A 107 11.39 13.62 4.84
N GLY A 108 10.59 13.20 5.84
CA GLY A 108 11.08 12.78 7.14
C GLY A 108 11.79 11.42 7.16
N LEU A 109 11.90 10.73 6.02
CA LEU A 109 12.62 9.47 5.85
C LEU A 109 13.71 9.58 4.76
N ARG A 110 14.24 10.80 4.58
CA ARG A 110 15.25 11.05 3.56
C ARG A 110 16.52 10.23 3.77
N LYS A 111 16.92 10.02 5.04
CA LYS A 111 18.11 9.22 5.36
C LYS A 111 17.89 7.75 5.02
N GLU A 112 16.75 7.21 5.42
CA GLU A 112 16.35 5.83 5.14
C GLU A 112 16.19 5.60 3.64
N ALA A 113 15.66 6.59 2.90
CA ALA A 113 15.59 6.54 1.45
C ALA A 113 16.96 6.49 0.78
N GLY A 114 17.95 7.24 1.30
CA GLY A 114 19.33 7.16 0.84
C GLY A 114 19.95 5.79 1.08
N VAL A 115 19.80 5.25 2.30
CA VAL A 115 20.29 3.89 2.61
C VAL A 115 19.61 2.84 1.74
N LEU A 116 18.31 2.97 1.48
CA LEU A 116 17.60 2.06 0.58
C LEU A 116 18.16 2.16 -0.84
N ALA A 117 18.41 3.37 -1.34
CA ALA A 117 19.01 3.56 -2.66
C ALA A 117 20.38 2.86 -2.75
N ASP A 118 21.27 3.07 -1.77
CA ASP A 118 22.59 2.41 -1.71
C ASP A 118 22.45 0.87 -1.72
N VAL A 119 21.47 0.33 -0.99
CA VAL A 119 21.22 -1.13 -0.97
C VAL A 119 20.76 -1.62 -2.35
N LEU A 120 19.86 -0.92 -3.01
CA LEU A 120 19.35 -1.32 -4.32
C LEU A 120 20.43 -1.21 -5.40
N GLU A 121 21.21 -0.13 -5.40
CA GLU A 121 22.34 0.07 -6.31
C GLU A 121 23.43 -0.98 -6.10
N GLY A 122 23.75 -1.30 -4.82
CA GLY A 122 24.66 -2.38 -4.46
C GLY A 122 24.18 -3.77 -4.93
N ASN A 123 22.89 -3.92 -5.20
CA ASN A 123 22.29 -5.12 -5.80
C ASN A 123 22.17 -5.07 -7.33
N GLY A 124 22.69 -4.02 -7.97
CA GLY A 124 22.79 -3.89 -9.42
C GLY A 124 21.59 -3.22 -10.10
N PHE A 125 20.73 -2.52 -9.34
CA PHE A 125 19.62 -1.75 -9.90
C PHE A 125 20.02 -0.30 -10.16
N GLU A 126 19.40 0.32 -11.15
CA GLU A 126 19.34 1.77 -11.28
C GLU A 126 18.26 2.31 -10.34
N VAL A 127 18.54 3.39 -9.61
CA VAL A 127 17.59 3.92 -8.62
C VAL A 127 17.20 5.36 -8.93
N VAL A 128 15.91 5.62 -8.92
CA VAL A 128 15.33 6.96 -8.95
C VAL A 128 14.58 7.20 -7.65
N SER A 129 14.77 8.35 -7.01
CA SER A 129 14.10 8.65 -5.75
C SER A 129 13.44 10.03 -5.76
N VAL A 130 12.19 10.10 -5.29
CA VAL A 130 11.39 11.34 -5.31
C VAL A 130 10.76 11.60 -3.95
N CYS A 131 11.05 12.79 -3.41
CA CYS A 131 10.51 13.26 -2.14
C CYS A 131 9.04 13.68 -2.27
N CYS A 132 8.25 13.48 -1.22
CA CYS A 132 6.84 13.86 -1.17
C CYS A 132 6.57 15.37 -1.30
N LYS A 133 7.58 16.23 -1.14
CA LYS A 133 7.48 17.69 -1.26
C LYS A 133 7.82 18.20 -2.67
N LEU A 134 7.77 17.31 -3.66
CA LEU A 134 8.06 17.68 -5.05
C LEU A 134 7.19 18.85 -5.51
N GLY A 135 7.84 19.87 -6.09
CA GLY A 135 7.21 21.10 -6.59
C GLY A 135 7.12 22.22 -5.56
N GLY A 136 7.24 21.91 -4.25
CA GLY A 136 7.16 22.94 -3.20
C GLY A 136 5.82 23.69 -3.20
N ILE A 137 4.72 23.02 -3.53
CA ILE A 137 3.38 23.61 -3.60
C ILE A 137 2.91 23.93 -2.18
N ALA A 138 2.39 25.11 -1.93
CA ALA A 138 1.87 25.50 -0.62
C ALA A 138 0.64 24.66 -0.23
N LYS A 139 0.45 24.37 1.07
CA LYS A 139 -0.72 23.65 1.55
C LYS A 139 -2.04 24.35 1.25
N GLU A 140 -2.03 25.67 1.22
CA GLU A 140 -3.17 26.52 0.90
C GLU A 140 -3.70 26.27 -0.51
N GLU A 141 -2.82 25.91 -1.47
CA GLU A 141 -3.22 25.55 -2.84
C GLU A 141 -3.98 24.20 -2.89
N PHE A 142 -3.86 23.39 -1.84
CA PHE A 142 -4.66 22.18 -1.63
C PHE A 142 -5.90 22.40 -0.76
N GLY A 143 -6.24 23.68 -0.47
CA GLY A 143 -7.42 24.08 0.29
C GLY A 143 -7.26 23.91 1.81
N VAL A 144 -6.02 23.76 2.32
CA VAL A 144 -5.74 23.68 3.76
C VAL A 144 -5.69 25.09 4.35
N GLU A 145 -6.51 25.37 5.34
CA GLU A 145 -6.52 26.66 6.04
C GLU A 145 -5.29 26.80 6.97
N ASP A 146 -4.91 28.04 7.26
CA ASP A 146 -3.72 28.29 8.08
C ASP A 146 -3.78 27.62 9.46
N GLY A 147 -4.95 27.61 10.10
CA GLY A 147 -5.18 26.96 11.39
C GLY A 147 -5.09 25.43 11.37
N GLU A 148 -5.14 24.81 10.21
CA GLU A 148 -5.03 23.35 10.02
C GLU A 148 -3.60 22.89 9.74
N LYS A 149 -2.65 23.81 9.59
CA LYS A 149 -1.23 23.52 9.41
C LYS A 149 -0.58 23.01 10.69
N ILE A 150 0.56 22.34 10.54
CA ILE A 150 1.38 21.90 11.69
C ILE A 150 1.93 23.13 12.45
N ASN A 151 2.35 24.16 11.69
CA ASN A 151 2.86 25.41 12.22
C ASN A 151 2.10 26.59 11.57
N PRO A 152 0.93 26.99 12.14
CA PRO A 152 0.18 28.14 11.64
C PRO A 152 1.04 29.40 11.54
N GLY A 153 0.75 30.24 10.56
CA GLY A 153 1.51 31.46 10.29
C GLY A 153 2.84 31.27 9.55
N THR A 154 3.17 30.03 9.14
CA THR A 154 4.40 29.74 8.38
C THR A 154 4.08 29.10 7.03
N TYR A 155 5.03 29.19 6.09
CA TYR A 155 4.94 28.40 4.86
C TYR A 155 5.11 26.89 5.16
N GLU A 156 4.19 26.08 4.64
CA GLU A 156 4.31 24.63 4.64
C GLU A 156 4.01 24.06 3.25
N GLY A 157 5.00 23.44 2.63
CA GLY A 157 4.79 22.71 1.39
C GLY A 157 3.88 21.50 1.60
N ALA A 158 2.88 21.34 0.73
CA ALA A 158 2.03 20.15 0.70
C ALA A 158 2.81 18.91 0.27
N CYS A 159 2.32 17.72 0.63
CA CYS A 159 2.76 16.49 0.01
C CYS A 159 2.02 16.32 -1.32
N ASN A 160 2.75 15.94 -2.37
CA ASN A 160 2.21 15.75 -3.71
C ASN A 160 2.51 14.34 -4.25
N PRO A 161 1.78 13.32 -3.79
CA PRO A 161 2.02 11.93 -4.20
C PRO A 161 1.74 11.68 -5.69
N ALA A 162 0.80 12.43 -6.27
CA ALA A 162 0.53 12.36 -7.71
C ALA A 162 1.74 12.83 -8.53
N ALA A 163 2.40 13.91 -8.08
CA ALA A 163 3.63 14.37 -8.72
C ALA A 163 4.79 13.38 -8.51
N GLN A 164 4.87 12.70 -7.35
CA GLN A 164 5.85 11.62 -7.16
C GLN A 164 5.63 10.48 -8.16
N ALA A 165 4.39 10.01 -8.32
CA ALA A 165 4.05 8.95 -9.27
C ALA A 165 4.41 9.35 -10.70
N MET A 166 3.99 10.54 -11.14
CA MET A 166 4.31 11.08 -12.45
C MET A 166 5.82 11.23 -12.70
N ALA A 167 6.58 11.71 -11.72
CA ALA A 167 8.02 11.89 -11.87
C ALA A 167 8.74 10.53 -12.00
N LEU A 168 8.40 9.55 -11.16
CA LEU A 168 8.97 8.20 -11.24
C LEU A 168 8.66 7.51 -12.57
N GLU A 169 7.44 7.67 -13.08
CA GLU A 169 7.05 7.15 -14.38
C GLU A 169 7.88 7.80 -15.51
N LYS A 170 8.04 9.14 -15.48
CA LYS A 170 8.86 9.86 -16.46
C LYS A 170 10.34 9.49 -16.43
N GLU A 171 10.86 9.17 -15.26
CA GLU A 171 12.23 8.68 -15.08
C GLU A 171 12.37 7.18 -15.44
N GLY A 172 11.29 6.52 -15.87
CA GLY A 172 11.29 5.15 -16.35
C GLY A 172 11.41 4.10 -15.24
N SER A 173 10.86 4.38 -14.05
CA SER A 173 10.75 3.37 -13.01
C SER A 173 9.90 2.19 -13.46
N GLU A 174 10.35 0.98 -13.22
CA GLU A 174 9.64 -0.27 -13.55
C GLU A 174 8.92 -0.86 -12.32
N LEU A 175 9.38 -0.49 -11.12
CA LEU A 175 8.73 -0.83 -9.84
C LEU A 175 8.94 0.32 -8.87
N ASN A 176 7.86 0.86 -8.34
CA ASN A 176 7.90 1.87 -7.28
C ASN A 176 7.90 1.22 -5.90
N ILE A 177 8.68 1.78 -4.99
CA ILE A 177 8.76 1.37 -3.57
C ILE A 177 8.32 2.56 -2.72
N LEU A 178 7.19 2.42 -2.03
CA LEU A 178 6.71 3.46 -1.12
C LEU A 178 7.40 3.36 0.24
N LEU A 179 8.04 4.45 0.65
CA LEU A 179 8.75 4.56 1.93
C LEU A 179 8.15 5.67 2.79
N GLY A 180 7.25 5.28 3.69
CA GLY A 180 6.70 6.14 4.72
C GLY A 180 5.76 7.23 4.21
N LEU A 181 4.97 7.00 3.16
CA LEU A 181 3.90 7.91 2.82
C LEU A 181 2.81 7.90 3.91
N CYS A 182 2.23 9.07 4.17
CA CYS A 182 1.17 9.23 5.16
C CYS A 182 -0.14 8.65 4.63
N VAL A 183 -1.05 8.31 5.57
CA VAL A 183 -2.41 7.88 5.23
C VAL A 183 -3.09 8.90 4.31
N GLY A 184 -3.73 8.42 3.24
CA GLY A 184 -4.30 9.24 2.18
C GLY A 184 -3.30 9.64 1.09
N HIS A 185 -2.03 9.92 1.42
CA HIS A 185 -0.99 10.20 0.42
C HIS A 185 -0.59 8.93 -0.35
N ASP A 186 -0.49 7.81 0.32
CA ASP A 186 -0.34 6.48 -0.31
C ASP A 186 -1.55 6.15 -1.19
N THR A 187 -2.77 6.47 -0.74
CA THR A 187 -4.00 6.30 -1.54
C THR A 187 -3.94 7.11 -2.85
N ILE A 188 -3.51 8.39 -2.79
CA ILE A 188 -3.34 9.22 -3.99
C ILE A 188 -2.28 8.64 -4.91
N PHE A 189 -1.14 8.19 -4.36
CA PHE A 189 -0.08 7.58 -5.16
C PHE A 189 -0.60 6.37 -5.92
N PHE A 190 -1.26 5.42 -5.25
CA PHE A 190 -1.85 4.24 -5.90
C PHE A 190 -2.92 4.58 -6.92
N ALA A 191 -3.69 5.64 -6.70
CA ALA A 191 -4.72 6.07 -7.63
C ALA A 191 -4.18 6.75 -8.90
N THR A 192 -2.93 7.20 -8.88
CA THR A 192 -2.32 7.99 -9.96
C THR A 192 -1.16 7.30 -10.68
N THR A 193 -0.52 6.31 -10.07
CA THR A 193 0.57 5.54 -10.70
C THR A 193 0.04 4.53 -11.71
N THR A 194 0.76 4.35 -12.81
CA THR A 194 0.58 3.26 -13.77
C THR A 194 1.64 2.18 -13.62
N VAL A 195 2.70 2.47 -12.85
CA VAL A 195 3.83 1.57 -12.62
C VAL A 195 3.52 0.60 -11.48
N LEU A 196 3.97 -0.64 -11.57
CA LEU A 196 3.93 -1.61 -10.47
C LEU A 196 4.45 -0.96 -9.19
N THR A 197 3.73 -1.12 -8.10
CA THR A 197 4.06 -0.44 -6.86
C THR A 197 3.93 -1.36 -5.65
N THR A 198 4.97 -1.36 -4.80
CA THR A 198 4.98 -2.07 -3.53
C THR A 198 5.24 -1.10 -2.36
N VAL A 199 4.94 -1.54 -1.14
CA VAL A 199 5.16 -0.75 0.08
C VAL A 199 6.28 -1.37 0.89
N LEU A 200 7.32 -0.61 1.20
CA LEU A 200 8.32 -1.01 2.19
C LEU A 200 7.85 -0.67 3.60
N ALA A 201 7.40 0.57 3.82
CA ALA A 201 6.88 1.02 5.10
C ALA A 201 5.81 2.10 4.91
N THR A 202 4.81 2.13 5.77
CA THR A 202 3.82 3.21 5.89
C THR A 202 4.24 4.22 6.95
N LYS A 203 3.72 5.45 6.89
CA LYS A 203 4.05 6.49 7.85
C LYS A 203 3.31 6.29 9.17
N ASP A 204 4.07 6.10 10.23
CA ASP A 204 3.59 6.19 11.60
C ASP A 204 4.68 6.85 12.47
N ARG A 205 4.44 8.10 12.88
CA ARG A 205 5.40 8.87 13.67
C ARG A 205 5.43 8.48 15.14
N VAL A 206 4.35 7.86 15.61
CA VAL A 206 4.18 7.49 17.04
C VAL A 206 4.92 6.18 17.32
N THR A 207 4.87 5.24 16.40
CA THR A 207 5.41 3.88 16.60
C THR A 207 6.72 3.61 15.85
N GLY A 208 7.35 4.66 15.28
CA GLY A 208 8.55 4.48 14.46
C GLY A 208 8.30 3.66 13.19
N HIS A 209 7.16 3.89 12.55
CA HIS A 209 6.73 3.22 11.31
C HIS A 209 6.36 1.73 11.48
N CYS A 210 5.94 1.35 12.70
CA CYS A 210 5.35 0.05 13.00
C CYS A 210 3.84 0.18 13.29
N PRO A 211 2.97 0.37 12.29
CA PRO A 211 1.55 0.70 12.47
C PRO A 211 0.72 -0.42 13.09
N LEU A 212 1.26 -1.62 13.24
CA LEU A 212 0.61 -2.71 13.95
C LEU A 212 0.74 -2.63 15.48
N GLN A 213 1.71 -1.87 15.99
CA GLN A 213 1.93 -1.73 17.44
C GLN A 213 0.66 -1.31 18.22
N PRO A 214 -0.12 -0.31 17.79
CA PRO A 214 -1.35 0.04 18.47
C PRO A 214 -2.41 -1.06 18.49
N LEU A 215 -2.41 -1.95 17.50
CA LEU A 215 -3.34 -3.08 17.46
C LEU A 215 -2.97 -4.17 18.48
N TYR A 216 -1.68 -4.46 18.63
CA TYR A 216 -1.19 -5.41 19.63
C TYR A 216 -1.46 -4.93 21.07
N LEU A 217 -1.51 -3.64 21.29
CA LEU A 217 -1.70 -3.01 22.60
C LEU A 217 -3.05 -2.29 22.73
N ALA A 218 -4.03 -2.65 21.89
CA ALA A 218 -5.34 -2.00 21.84
C ALA A 218 -6.18 -2.24 23.10
N ASP A 219 -5.87 -3.29 23.87
CA ASP A 219 -6.51 -3.57 25.16
C ASP A 219 -5.75 -2.98 26.35
N SER A 220 -4.69 -2.20 26.12
CA SER A 220 -3.82 -1.63 27.13
C SER A 220 -3.43 -0.17 26.78
N TYR A 221 -2.15 0.09 26.48
CA TYR A 221 -1.63 1.45 26.25
C TYR A 221 -2.30 2.22 25.11
N TYR A 222 -2.81 1.53 24.09
CA TYR A 222 -3.49 2.13 22.94
C TYR A 222 -5.01 1.92 22.96
N GLY A 223 -5.62 1.73 24.13
CA GLY A 223 -7.09 1.58 24.27
C GLY A 223 -7.90 2.65 23.56
N ARG A 224 -7.34 3.88 23.44
CA ARG A 224 -7.97 5.00 22.72
C ARG A 224 -8.30 4.70 21.25
N VAL A 225 -7.60 3.75 20.60
CA VAL A 225 -7.88 3.40 19.19
C VAL A 225 -9.19 2.68 19.00
N LYS A 226 -9.77 2.12 20.08
CA LYS A 226 -11.07 1.44 20.07
C LYS A 226 -12.25 2.38 20.29
N SER A 227 -12.00 3.61 20.71
CA SER A 227 -13.03 4.58 21.01
C SER A 227 -13.06 5.71 19.97
N PRO A 228 -14.23 6.31 19.68
CA PRO A 228 -14.30 7.49 18.83
C PRO A 228 -13.39 8.58 19.39
N GLN A 229 -12.59 9.21 18.54
CA GLN A 229 -11.82 10.40 18.89
C GLN A 229 -12.79 11.57 18.98
N GLN A 230 -12.74 12.31 20.09
CA GLN A 230 -13.51 13.54 20.28
C GLN A 230 -12.80 14.71 19.62
#